data_7771f5edaeddb43ab6b988f6f3686d4f
#
_entry.id   7771f5edaeddb43ab6b988f6f3686d4f
#
_cell.length_a   1.000
_cell.length_b   1.000
_cell.length_c   1.000
_cell.angle_alpha   90.00
_cell.angle_beta   90.00
_cell.angle_gamma   90.00
#
_symmetry.space_group_name_H-M   'P 1'
#
loop_
_entity.id
_entity.type
_entity.pdbx_description
1 polymer ?
#
loop_
_entity_poly.entity_id
_entity_poly.type
_entity_poly.pdbx_seq_one_letter_code
_entity_poly.pdbx_strand_id
1 'polypeptide(L)'
;IPGLVYNKKDHSLTYNGQPISEINVNGESFFSGDKKTALENLPANLISKLKVYDKKSKEEEFTGISSGEKKYVLDLQTKDELNKTWLTNATVGYGNNKKKDLEAQVNYFRKNGENLSFIARSTNRYQNSTYKDNINNSLGLNMAHKFGGKFSLNGHVNYNLNRNGNISSMYQEQYLTGGNQYSASANEGNS
;
A
#
# COMPACT_ATOMS: atom_id res chain seq x y z
N ILE A 1 2.03 10.46 16.59
CA ILE A 1 3.32 11.12 16.78
C ILE A 1 3.17 12.54 16.23
N PRO A 2 3.47 13.60 17.00
CA PRO A 2 3.52 14.95 16.47
C PRO A 2 4.48 15.01 15.28
N GLY A 3 4.08 15.75 14.23
CA GLY A 3 4.88 15.90 13.01
C GLY A 3 4.78 14.76 11.99
N LEU A 4 4.15 13.62 12.33
CA LEU A 4 3.89 12.55 11.37
C LEU A 4 2.58 12.82 10.61
N VAL A 5 2.66 12.91 9.29
CA VAL A 5 1.53 13.19 8.41
C VAL A 5 1.42 12.11 7.33
N TYR A 6 0.23 11.55 7.16
CA TYR A 6 -0.09 10.62 6.08
C TYR A 6 -1.12 11.25 5.14
N ASN A 7 -0.79 11.35 3.88
CA ASN A 7 -1.69 11.83 2.83
C ASN A 7 -2.33 10.63 2.11
N LYS A 8 -3.63 10.49 2.26
CA LYS A 8 -4.40 9.38 1.65
C LYS A 8 -4.51 9.46 0.13
N LYS A 9 -4.30 10.63 -0.49
CA LYS A 9 -4.47 10.80 -1.94
C LYS A 9 -3.31 10.21 -2.73
N ASP A 10 -2.09 10.46 -2.27
CA ASP A 10 -0.84 10.06 -2.94
C ASP A 10 -0.06 9.00 -2.14
N HIS A 11 -0.61 8.55 -0.99
CA HIS A 11 0.00 7.62 -0.05
C HIS A 11 1.38 8.07 0.47
N SER A 12 1.64 9.39 0.44
CA SER A 12 2.87 9.94 1.00
C SER A 12 2.82 9.97 2.51
N LEU A 13 3.97 9.70 3.12
CA LEU A 13 4.17 9.72 4.56
C LEU A 13 5.36 10.61 4.87
N THR A 14 5.16 11.62 5.71
CA THR A 14 6.19 12.59 6.07
C THR A 14 6.31 12.73 7.58
N TYR A 15 7.50 13.06 8.04
CA TYR A 15 7.78 13.44 9.43
C TYR A 15 8.49 14.79 9.46
N ASN A 16 7.88 15.77 10.15
CA ASN A 16 8.36 17.17 10.18
C ASN A 16 8.63 17.72 8.77
N GLY A 17 7.75 17.40 7.80
CA GLY A 17 7.89 17.84 6.41
C GLY A 17 8.88 17.03 5.56
N GLN A 18 9.64 16.13 6.15
CA GLN A 18 10.59 15.26 5.43
C GLN A 18 9.96 13.90 5.10
N PRO A 19 10.21 13.33 3.92
CA PRO A 19 9.62 12.06 3.53
C PRO A 19 10.16 10.90 4.38
N ILE A 20 9.24 10.02 4.82
CA ILE A 20 9.61 8.71 5.37
C ILE A 20 10.07 7.83 4.21
N SER A 21 11.26 7.29 4.28
CA SER A 21 11.86 6.45 3.24
C SER A 21 11.40 5.00 3.31
N GLU A 22 11.21 4.48 4.51
CA GLU A 22 10.97 3.05 4.76
C GLU A 22 10.01 2.84 5.92
N ILE A 23 9.24 1.75 5.86
CA ILE A 23 8.41 1.28 6.97
C ILE A 23 8.98 -0.04 7.47
N ASN A 24 9.25 -0.09 8.77
CA ASN A 24 9.70 -1.29 9.46
C ASN A 24 8.60 -1.84 10.37
N VAL A 25 8.66 -3.14 10.63
CA VAL A 25 7.87 -3.80 11.67
C VAL A 25 8.84 -4.52 12.61
N ASN A 26 8.82 -4.12 13.88
CA ASN A 26 9.74 -4.63 14.91
C ASN A 26 11.22 -4.52 14.50
N GLY A 27 11.59 -3.42 13.83
CA GLY A 27 12.95 -3.12 13.41
C GLY A 27 13.38 -3.70 12.08
N GLU A 28 12.58 -4.55 11.43
CA GLU A 28 12.89 -5.11 10.10
C GLU A 28 12.00 -4.51 9.02
N SER A 29 12.55 -4.38 7.82
CA SER A 29 11.86 -3.80 6.68
C SER A 29 10.59 -4.57 6.32
N PHE A 30 9.51 -3.84 6.08
CA PHE A 30 8.21 -4.40 5.76
C PHE A 30 7.71 -3.79 4.45
N PHE A 31 7.59 -4.59 3.40
CA PHE A 31 7.28 -4.16 2.04
C PHE A 31 8.13 -2.95 1.60
N SER A 32 9.45 -3.07 1.70
CA SER A 32 10.42 -2.03 1.38
C SER A 32 10.09 -1.29 0.09
N GLY A 33 9.94 0.05 0.20
CA GLY A 33 9.61 0.92 -0.94
C GLY A 33 8.12 0.99 -1.28
N ASP A 34 7.30 0.02 -0.89
CA ASP A 34 5.84 0.07 -1.09
C ASP A 34 5.11 0.43 0.20
N LYS A 35 5.15 1.71 0.52
CA LYS A 35 4.50 2.26 1.73
C LYS A 35 2.99 2.06 1.74
N LYS A 36 2.37 2.08 0.56
CA LYS A 36 0.94 1.84 0.42
C LYS A 36 0.59 0.44 0.89
N THR A 37 1.22 -0.57 0.31
CA THR A 37 1.00 -1.97 0.69
C THR A 37 1.32 -2.19 2.17
N ALA A 38 2.40 -1.62 2.69
CA ALA A 38 2.76 -1.76 4.10
C ALA A 38 1.68 -1.19 5.04
N LEU A 39 1.16 0.01 4.76
CA LEU A 39 0.17 0.68 5.62
C LEU A 39 -1.24 0.10 5.49
N GLU A 40 -1.64 -0.30 4.29
CA GLU A 40 -2.97 -0.87 4.06
C GLU A 40 -3.13 -2.28 4.63
N ASN A 41 -2.03 -3.01 4.76
CA ASN A 41 -2.06 -4.41 5.17
C ASN A 41 -1.61 -4.66 6.62
N LEU A 42 -1.37 -3.60 7.39
CA LEU A 42 -1.07 -3.71 8.81
C LEU A 42 -2.14 -2.97 9.63
N PRO A 43 -3.11 -3.69 10.20
CA PRO A 43 -4.17 -3.08 11.00
C PRO A 43 -3.63 -2.31 12.21
N ALA A 44 -4.11 -1.09 12.43
CA ALA A 44 -3.62 -0.20 13.48
C ALA A 44 -3.80 -0.78 14.90
N ASN A 45 -4.80 -1.62 15.11
CA ASN A 45 -5.06 -2.28 16.40
C ASN A 45 -3.98 -3.30 16.79
N LEU A 46 -3.11 -3.70 15.86
CA LEU A 46 -1.98 -4.60 16.11
C LEU A 46 -0.73 -3.86 16.60
N ILE A 47 -0.71 -2.54 16.47
CA ILE A 47 0.44 -1.71 16.78
C ILE A 47 0.34 -1.23 18.23
N SER A 48 1.41 -1.45 19.00
CA SER A 48 1.56 -0.94 20.36
C SER A 48 2.28 0.41 20.39
N LYS A 49 3.25 0.61 19.51
CA LYS A 49 4.11 1.78 19.50
C LYS A 49 4.60 2.13 18.10
N LEU A 50 4.68 3.43 17.85
CA LEU A 50 5.31 4.00 16.66
C LEU A 50 6.64 4.63 17.04
N LYS A 51 7.69 4.39 16.27
CA LYS A 51 8.97 5.07 16.38
C LYS A 51 9.35 5.68 15.04
N VAL A 52 9.84 6.89 15.06
CA VAL A 52 10.48 7.51 13.89
C VAL A 52 11.93 7.79 14.27
N TYR A 53 12.84 7.37 13.43
CA TYR A 53 14.27 7.60 13.64
C TYR A 53 14.97 7.84 12.31
N ASP A 54 16.12 8.48 12.40
CA ASP A 54 17.02 8.71 11.29
C ASP A 54 17.87 7.44 11.06
N LYS A 55 17.86 6.93 9.82
CA LYS A 55 18.64 5.76 9.42
C LYS A 55 19.79 6.23 8.54
N LYS A 56 21.00 5.90 8.94
CA LYS A 56 22.19 6.10 8.11
C LYS A 56 22.09 5.23 6.85
N SER A 57 22.57 5.74 5.74
CA SER A 57 22.68 4.92 4.53
C SER A 57 23.71 3.80 4.75
N LYS A 58 23.64 2.71 3.99
CA LYS A 58 24.62 1.63 4.07
C LYS A 58 26.04 2.14 3.75
N GLU A 59 26.13 3.14 2.87
CA GLU A 59 27.39 3.81 2.54
C GLU A 59 27.92 4.62 3.72
N GLU A 60 27.06 5.35 4.44
CA GLU A 60 27.45 6.06 5.67
C GLU A 60 27.85 5.11 6.80
N GLU A 61 27.16 3.97 6.94
CA GLU A 61 27.53 2.95 7.92
C GLU A 61 28.89 2.32 7.62
N PHE A 62 29.20 2.12 6.33
CA PHE A 62 30.45 1.49 5.91
C PHE A 62 31.62 2.46 5.84
N THR A 63 31.40 3.67 5.33
CA THR A 63 32.48 4.67 5.12
C THR A 63 32.67 5.60 6.30
N GLY A 64 31.66 5.72 7.17
CA GLY A 64 31.63 6.71 8.26
C GLY A 64 31.46 8.15 7.79
N ILE A 65 31.28 8.37 6.47
CA ILE A 65 31.12 9.71 5.87
C ILE A 65 29.63 9.98 5.74
N SER A 66 29.15 11.04 6.41
CA SER A 66 27.74 11.45 6.30
C SER A 66 27.47 12.11 4.95
N SER A 67 26.44 11.61 4.23
CA SER A 67 25.95 12.25 3.01
C SER A 67 25.17 13.54 3.27
N GLY A 68 24.83 13.80 4.54
CA GLY A 68 23.98 14.93 4.94
C GLY A 68 22.49 14.73 4.67
N GLU A 69 22.10 13.69 3.97
CA GLU A 69 20.69 13.35 3.74
C GLU A 69 20.12 12.53 4.89
N LYS A 70 19.12 13.07 5.58
CA LYS A 70 18.37 12.34 6.61
C LYS A 70 17.32 11.44 5.98
N LYS A 71 17.42 10.13 6.21
CA LYS A 71 16.45 9.14 5.78
C LYS A 71 15.62 8.67 6.98
N TYR A 72 14.43 9.21 7.12
CA TYR A 72 13.55 8.80 8.21
C TYR A 72 12.89 7.45 7.93
N VAL A 73 12.88 6.62 8.96
CA VAL A 73 12.22 5.30 8.98
C VAL A 73 11.11 5.34 10.01
N LEU A 74 9.93 4.85 9.64
CA LEU A 74 8.84 4.58 10.57
C LEU A 74 8.87 3.11 10.99
N ASP A 75 9.16 2.84 12.25
CA ASP A 75 9.12 1.51 12.83
C ASP A 75 7.80 1.29 13.61
N LEU A 76 7.04 0.31 13.20
CA LEU A 76 5.77 -0.11 13.76
C LEU A 76 6.04 -1.29 14.71
N GLN A 77 5.95 -1.04 16.02
CA GLN A 77 6.11 -2.12 16.99
C GLN A 77 4.78 -2.81 17.25
N THR A 78 4.73 -4.11 17.05
CA THR A 78 3.54 -4.90 17.30
C THR A 78 3.35 -5.13 18.81
N LYS A 79 2.11 -5.42 19.21
CA LYS A 79 1.79 -5.81 20.57
C LYS A 79 2.47 -7.11 20.95
N ASP A 80 2.78 -7.26 22.23
CA ASP A 80 3.48 -8.44 22.76
C ASP A 80 2.73 -9.74 22.56
N GLU A 81 1.41 -9.66 22.58
CA GLU A 81 0.48 -10.77 22.34
C GLU A 81 0.63 -11.37 20.94
N LEU A 82 1.17 -10.59 19.99
CA LEU A 82 1.35 -11.02 18.60
C LEU A 82 2.69 -11.71 18.34
N ASN A 83 3.51 -11.92 19.37
CA ASN A 83 4.76 -12.64 19.21
C ASN A 83 4.50 -14.13 18.87
N LYS A 84 5.04 -14.60 17.74
CA LYS A 84 4.81 -15.93 17.19
C LYS A 84 3.35 -16.22 16.83
N THR A 85 2.61 -15.20 16.42
CA THR A 85 1.19 -15.30 16.08
C THR A 85 0.97 -15.19 14.59
N TRP A 86 0.06 -16.01 14.08
CA TRP A 86 -0.48 -15.90 12.74
C TRP A 86 -1.74 -15.04 12.75
N LEU A 87 -1.77 -14.06 11.87
CA LEU A 87 -2.92 -13.21 11.65
C LEU A 87 -3.43 -13.45 10.23
N THR A 88 -4.66 -13.88 10.13
CA THR A 88 -5.29 -14.14 8.85
C THR A 88 -6.52 -13.28 8.69
N ASN A 89 -6.71 -12.74 7.51
CA ASN A 89 -7.92 -12.04 7.12
C ASN A 89 -8.33 -12.50 5.72
N ALA A 90 -9.61 -12.75 5.54
CA ALA A 90 -10.17 -13.11 4.25
C ALA A 90 -11.48 -12.37 4.03
N THR A 91 -11.62 -11.76 2.87
CA THR A 91 -12.84 -11.10 2.44
C THR A 91 -13.32 -11.74 1.15
N VAL A 92 -14.59 -12.08 1.12
CA VAL A 92 -15.25 -12.62 -0.08
C VAL A 92 -16.51 -11.81 -0.32
N GLY A 93 -16.54 -11.09 -1.42
CA GLY A 93 -17.69 -10.34 -1.87
C GLY A 93 -18.09 -10.75 -3.29
N TYR A 94 -19.38 -10.94 -3.52
CA TYR A 94 -19.93 -11.16 -4.84
C TYR A 94 -21.15 -10.25 -5.03
N GLY A 95 -21.18 -9.58 -6.15
CA GLY A 95 -22.25 -8.62 -6.49
C GLY A 95 -22.87 -8.89 -7.85
N ASN A 96 -23.91 -8.13 -8.17
CA ASN A 96 -24.53 -8.14 -9.48
C ASN A 96 -23.52 -7.78 -10.59
N ASN A 97 -23.81 -8.14 -11.84
CA ASN A 97 -22.98 -7.85 -13.00
C ASN A 97 -21.53 -8.40 -12.90
N LYS A 98 -21.40 -9.63 -12.37
CA LYS A 98 -20.10 -10.34 -12.21
C LYS A 98 -19.09 -9.57 -11.35
N LYS A 99 -19.56 -8.69 -10.47
CA LYS A 99 -18.65 -7.99 -9.53
C LYS A 99 -18.17 -8.95 -8.46
N LYS A 100 -16.88 -8.87 -8.16
CA LYS A 100 -16.24 -9.68 -7.14
C LYS A 100 -15.28 -8.83 -6.30
N ASP A 101 -15.09 -9.26 -5.07
CA ASP A 101 -14.14 -8.70 -4.14
C ASP A 101 -13.56 -9.84 -3.31
N LEU A 102 -12.38 -10.27 -3.69
CA LEU A 102 -11.68 -11.36 -3.04
C LEU A 102 -10.38 -10.80 -2.46
N GLU A 103 -10.20 -10.98 -1.17
CA GLU A 103 -8.98 -10.59 -0.49
C GLU A 103 -8.59 -11.69 0.50
N ALA A 104 -7.31 -12.05 0.52
CA ALA A 104 -6.73 -12.93 1.50
C ALA A 104 -5.42 -12.34 1.98
N GLN A 105 -5.24 -12.32 3.28
CA GLN A 105 -4.03 -11.84 3.92
C GLN A 105 -3.62 -12.80 5.02
N VAL A 106 -2.34 -13.14 5.03
CA VAL A 106 -1.72 -13.97 6.07
C VAL A 106 -0.46 -13.27 6.52
N ASN A 107 -0.35 -13.00 7.81
CA ASN A 107 0.83 -12.38 8.42
C ASN A 107 1.30 -13.23 9.59
N TYR A 108 2.60 -13.35 9.72
CA TYR A 108 3.28 -13.92 10.87
C TYR A 108 4.31 -12.93 11.39
N PHE A 109 4.28 -12.65 12.67
CA PHE A 109 5.18 -11.70 13.31
C PHE A 109 5.89 -12.30 14.51
N ARG A 110 7.16 -11.92 14.67
CA ARG A 110 7.96 -12.16 15.88
C ARG A 110 8.55 -10.86 16.40
N LYS A 111 8.74 -10.77 17.70
CA LYS A 111 9.33 -9.59 18.36
C LYS A 111 10.75 -9.26 17.91
N ASN A 112 11.51 -10.25 17.48
CA ASN A 112 12.87 -10.06 16.97
C ASN A 112 12.92 -9.42 15.56
N GLY A 113 11.76 -9.05 15.00
CA GLY A 113 11.60 -8.47 13.67
C GLY A 113 11.36 -9.49 12.56
N GLU A 114 11.50 -10.80 12.83
CA GLU A 114 11.14 -11.80 11.84
C GLU A 114 9.66 -11.69 11.48
N ASN A 115 9.37 -11.69 10.20
CA ASN A 115 8.02 -11.61 9.68
C ASN A 115 7.87 -12.35 8.35
N LEU A 116 6.67 -12.84 8.11
CA LEU A 116 6.24 -13.38 6.83
C LEU A 116 4.84 -12.84 6.55
N SER A 117 4.65 -12.26 5.38
CA SER A 117 3.36 -11.72 4.97
C SER A 117 3.05 -12.13 3.55
N PHE A 118 1.84 -12.62 3.36
CA PHE A 118 1.28 -12.93 2.06
C PHE A 118 -0.04 -12.19 1.89
N ILE A 119 -0.21 -11.54 0.76
CA ILE A 119 -1.40 -10.77 0.41
C ILE A 119 -1.82 -11.16 -1.00
N ALA A 120 -3.08 -11.48 -1.16
CA ALA A 120 -3.68 -11.73 -2.46
C ALA A 120 -4.99 -10.93 -2.54
N ARG A 121 -5.17 -10.15 -3.60
CA ARG A 121 -6.38 -9.39 -3.85
C ARG A 121 -6.82 -9.56 -5.30
N SER A 122 -8.10 -9.78 -5.50
CA SER A 122 -8.72 -9.77 -6.82
C SER A 122 -10.06 -9.07 -6.72
N THR A 123 -10.13 -7.85 -7.22
CA THR A 123 -11.32 -7.02 -7.15
C THR A 123 -11.75 -6.55 -8.53
N ASN A 124 -13.05 -6.49 -8.73
CA ASN A 124 -13.68 -5.95 -9.92
C ASN A 124 -14.86 -5.08 -9.44
N ARG A 125 -14.56 -3.88 -8.94
CA ARG A 125 -15.56 -2.94 -8.39
C ARG A 125 -15.81 -1.79 -9.35
N TYR A 126 -17.00 -1.20 -9.28
CA TYR A 126 -17.23 0.12 -9.87
C TYR A 126 -16.50 1.17 -9.05
N GLN A 127 -15.71 1.98 -9.72
CA GLN A 127 -15.13 3.17 -9.11
C GLN A 127 -15.81 4.39 -9.74
N ASN A 128 -16.55 5.15 -8.90
CA ASN A 128 -17.23 6.39 -9.27
C ASN A 128 -18.13 6.28 -10.52
N SER A 129 -19.41 5.99 -10.37
CA SER A 129 -20.53 6.14 -11.33
C SER A 129 -20.27 5.92 -12.85
N THR A 130 -19.07 5.57 -13.25
CA THR A 130 -18.70 5.23 -14.61
C THR A 130 -18.83 3.72 -14.79
N TYR A 131 -19.67 3.27 -15.69
CA TYR A 131 -20.08 1.88 -15.89
C TYR A 131 -18.97 0.98 -16.50
N LYS A 132 -17.75 1.05 -16.04
CA LYS A 132 -16.69 0.19 -16.57
C LYS A 132 -15.95 -0.61 -15.51
N ASP A 133 -15.53 -1.80 -15.92
CA ASP A 133 -14.85 -2.76 -15.07
C ASP A 133 -13.42 -2.31 -14.74
N ASN A 134 -13.20 -1.89 -13.52
CA ASN A 134 -11.86 -1.74 -12.98
C ASN A 134 -11.45 -3.05 -12.34
N ILE A 135 -10.54 -3.77 -12.98
CA ILE A 135 -9.98 -5.02 -12.47
C ILE A 135 -8.66 -4.69 -11.79
N ASN A 136 -8.56 -5.05 -10.53
CA ASN A 136 -7.33 -4.94 -9.77
C ASN A 136 -6.99 -6.31 -9.19
N ASN A 137 -5.89 -6.89 -9.66
CA ASN A 137 -5.33 -8.11 -9.11
C ASN A 137 -3.95 -7.79 -8.55
N SER A 138 -3.71 -8.16 -7.31
CA SER A 138 -2.42 -7.95 -6.67
C SER A 138 -2.00 -9.16 -5.85
N LEU A 139 -0.72 -9.44 -5.86
CA LEU A 139 -0.06 -10.40 -5.02
C LEU A 139 1.13 -9.73 -4.34
N GLY A 140 1.25 -9.91 -3.04
CA GLY A 140 2.36 -9.41 -2.25
C GLY A 140 2.93 -10.51 -1.38
N LEU A 141 4.24 -10.65 -1.38
CA LEU A 141 4.99 -11.50 -0.46
C LEU A 141 6.07 -10.65 0.21
N ASN A 142 6.15 -10.70 1.51
CA ASN A 142 7.23 -10.09 2.27
C ASN A 142 7.77 -11.08 3.28
N MET A 143 9.08 -11.14 3.42
CA MET A 143 9.76 -12.01 4.37
C MET A 143 10.95 -11.27 4.99
N ALA A 144 11.07 -11.36 6.29
CA ALA A 144 12.29 -11.04 7.02
C ALA A 144 12.61 -12.19 7.96
N HIS A 145 13.83 -12.74 7.86
CA HIS A 145 14.29 -13.86 8.68
C HIS A 145 15.71 -13.61 9.20
N LYS A 146 15.95 -13.98 10.45
CA LYS A 146 17.25 -13.84 11.12
C LYS A 146 17.89 -15.21 11.36
N PHE A 147 19.06 -15.40 10.81
CA PHE A 147 19.86 -16.63 10.98
C PHE A 147 20.88 -16.44 12.11
N GLY A 148 20.66 -17.09 13.23
CA GLY A 148 21.61 -17.12 14.35
C GLY A 148 21.97 -15.74 14.94
N GLY A 149 21.15 -14.72 14.73
CA GLY A 149 21.34 -13.36 15.25
C GLY A 149 22.42 -12.51 14.54
N LYS A 150 23.17 -13.09 13.59
CA LYS A 150 24.26 -12.41 12.87
C LYS A 150 23.92 -12.08 11.42
N PHE A 151 23.04 -12.81 10.80
CA PHE A 151 22.66 -12.62 9.41
C PHE A 151 21.14 -12.44 9.30
N SER A 152 20.71 -11.41 8.60
CA SER A 152 19.30 -11.19 8.29
C SER A 152 19.08 -11.20 6.78
N LEU A 153 18.04 -11.90 6.35
CA LEU A 153 17.52 -11.90 4.98
C LEU A 153 16.17 -11.22 4.99
N ASN A 154 16.02 -10.16 4.22
CA ASN A 154 14.73 -9.53 3.95
C ASN A 154 14.52 -9.36 2.45
N GLY A 155 13.29 -9.54 2.06
CA GLY A 155 12.88 -9.40 0.67
C GLY A 155 11.36 -9.27 0.57
N HIS A 156 10.94 -8.67 -0.52
CA HIS A 156 9.54 -8.58 -0.88
C HIS A 156 9.37 -8.72 -2.38
N VAL A 157 8.21 -9.23 -2.77
CA VAL A 157 7.77 -9.30 -4.16
C VAL A 157 6.35 -8.77 -4.21
N ASN A 158 6.10 -7.80 -5.08
CA ASN A 158 4.78 -7.28 -5.36
C ASN A 158 4.48 -7.42 -6.85
N TYR A 159 3.34 -8.02 -7.16
CA TYR A 159 2.81 -8.10 -8.50
C TYR A 159 1.44 -7.41 -8.53
N ASN A 160 1.26 -6.47 -9.42
CA ASN A 160 0.02 -5.73 -9.59
C ASN A 160 -0.39 -5.73 -11.07
N LEU A 161 -1.58 -6.22 -11.34
CA LEU A 161 -2.21 -6.13 -12.64
C LEU A 161 -3.51 -5.32 -12.50
N ASN A 162 -3.46 -4.12 -13.04
CA ASN A 162 -4.61 -3.20 -13.06
C ASN A 162 -5.08 -3.04 -14.51
N ARG A 163 -6.35 -3.23 -14.72
CA ARG A 163 -7.00 -2.93 -15.99
C ARG A 163 -8.10 -1.91 -15.71
N ASN A 164 -7.91 -0.71 -16.22
CA ASN A 164 -8.85 0.38 -16.07
C ASN A 164 -9.55 0.62 -17.41
N GLY A 165 -10.86 0.45 -17.40
CA GLY A 165 -11.68 0.90 -18.51
C GLY A 165 -12.25 2.28 -18.23
N ASN A 166 -12.16 3.21 -19.17
CA ASN A 166 -12.77 4.53 -19.06
C ASN A 166 -13.83 4.73 -20.15
N ILE A 167 -15.08 4.98 -19.75
CA ILE A 167 -16.11 5.46 -20.65
C ILE A 167 -16.42 6.88 -20.24
N SER A 168 -16.20 7.83 -21.11
CA SER A 168 -16.70 9.19 -20.96
C SER A 168 -17.81 9.44 -21.96
N SER A 169 -18.99 9.83 -21.49
CA SER A 169 -20.07 10.30 -22.32
C SER A 169 -20.32 11.77 -22.02
N MET A 170 -20.36 12.58 -23.05
CA MET A 170 -20.73 13.98 -22.96
C MET A 170 -21.99 14.20 -23.77
N TYR A 171 -23.00 14.75 -23.11
CA TYR A 171 -24.21 15.26 -23.76
C TYR A 171 -24.21 16.79 -23.62
N GLN A 172 -24.26 17.47 -24.74
CA GLN A 172 -24.31 18.93 -24.78
C GLN A 172 -25.57 19.37 -25.53
N GLU A 173 -26.35 20.21 -24.87
CA GLU A 173 -27.47 20.90 -25.47
C GLU A 173 -27.14 22.38 -25.58
N GLN A 174 -27.22 22.91 -26.78
CA GLN A 174 -26.99 24.34 -27.07
C GLN A 174 -28.30 24.99 -27.48
N TYR A 175 -28.74 25.98 -26.71
CA TYR A 175 -29.94 26.77 -26.95
C TYR A 175 -29.64 27.90 -27.91
N LEU A 176 -30.15 27.85 -29.11
CA LEU A 176 -30.01 28.88 -30.13
C LEU A 176 -31.35 29.49 -30.44
N THR A 177 -31.36 30.76 -30.87
CA THR A 177 -32.60 31.49 -31.27
C THR A 177 -33.33 30.87 -32.43
N GLY A 178 -32.72 29.95 -33.19
CA GLY A 178 -33.30 29.23 -34.32
C GLY A 178 -33.65 27.75 -34.06
N GLY A 179 -33.49 27.27 -32.83
CA GLY A 179 -33.72 25.89 -32.43
C GLY A 179 -32.56 25.30 -31.64
N ASN A 180 -32.86 24.29 -30.81
CA ASN A 180 -31.85 23.67 -29.97
C ASN A 180 -30.99 22.69 -30.79
N GLN A 181 -29.69 22.77 -30.57
CA GLN A 181 -28.72 21.84 -31.15
C GLN A 181 -28.25 20.84 -30.08
N TYR A 182 -28.28 19.57 -30.41
CA TYR A 182 -27.91 18.48 -29.53
C TYR A 182 -26.61 17.82 -30.05
N SER A 183 -25.64 17.66 -29.21
CA SER A 183 -24.48 16.84 -29.52
C SER A 183 -24.24 15.82 -28.42
N ALA A 184 -23.97 14.59 -28.83
CA ALA A 184 -23.57 13.52 -27.91
C ALA A 184 -22.26 12.91 -28.39
N SER A 185 -21.31 12.78 -27.49
CA SER A 185 -20.06 12.05 -27.76
C SER A 185 -19.84 11.01 -26.69
N ALA A 186 -19.37 9.82 -27.08
CA ALA A 186 -18.96 8.75 -26.19
C ALA A 186 -17.56 8.29 -26.58
N ASN A 187 -16.64 8.33 -25.63
CA ASN A 187 -15.28 7.83 -25.80
C ASN A 187 -15.05 6.63 -24.91
N GLU A 188 -14.52 5.56 -25.50
CA GLU A 188 -14.14 4.35 -24.81
C GLU A 188 -12.61 4.17 -24.86
N GLY A 189 -11.94 4.20 -23.71
CA GLY A 189 -10.52 3.94 -23.56
C GLY A 189 -10.25 2.70 -22.71
N ASN A 190 -9.31 1.85 -23.12
CA ASN A 190 -8.76 0.74 -22.34
C ASN A 190 -7.28 1.02 -22.12
N SER A 191 -6.83 0.95 -20.85
CA SER A 191 -5.42 1.01 -20.47
C SER A 191 -5.04 -0.17 -19.59
#